data_f0d3c4b7cf4111b1b6f3ae082cd8126a
#
_entry.id   f0d3c4b7cf4111b1b6f3ae082cd8126a
#
_cell.length_a   1.000
_cell.length_b   1.000
_cell.length_c   1.000
_cell.angle_alpha   90.00
_cell.angle_beta   90.00
_cell.angle_gamma   90.00
#
_symmetry.space_group_name_H-M   'P 1'
#
loop_
_entity.id
_entity.type
_entity.pdbx_description
1 polymer ?
#
loop_
_entity_poly.entity_id
_entity_poly.type
_entity_poly.pdbx_seq_one_letter_code
_entity_poly.pdbx_strand_id
1 'polypeptide(L)'
;MVDSTEKQKEGIGARVADWLFKKLWIWESCRNDAKVDMYRKMLWPEISGRVLDLGPGFAKSLEFLCHTTANDSSYVVDPAVIRSYTALEPNPFLYDKLHKNAEDNGFCVSYDQLTYPEGAGLDMESTKDDMVPFNIVRGTLDDESKIPQAVLDGAPYDTVLTSFSMCTVRDPEATVKNIVSLLKPGGKYVFIEHVLQPDVGDPHVIEDNNVNVKFWARFQMFINPLWKIIGHGCHINRRTGNIIANASGWASVDYTSVRPVIDLQSRIMPLSFGIAKKEKGQ
;
A
#
# COMPACT_ATOMS: atom_id res chain seq x y z
N MET A 1 -15.39 16.49 -32.56
CA MET A 1 -14.80 15.22 -33.02
C MET A 1 -13.41 15.18 -32.42
N VAL A 2 -13.26 14.58 -31.24
CA VAL A 2 -11.98 14.33 -30.61
C VAL A 2 -11.65 12.88 -30.90
N ASP A 3 -10.48 12.67 -31.49
CA ASP A 3 -10.00 11.41 -32.05
C ASP A 3 -9.82 10.35 -30.96
N SER A 4 -10.59 9.27 -31.07
CA SER A 4 -10.70 8.18 -30.08
C SER A 4 -9.71 7.04 -30.32
N THR A 5 -8.46 7.31 -30.76
CA THR A 5 -7.50 6.25 -31.15
C THR A 5 -6.10 6.41 -30.59
N GLU A 6 -5.95 6.74 -29.32
CA GLU A 6 -4.71 6.40 -28.59
C GLU A 6 -4.94 5.22 -27.62
N LYS A 7 -5.29 4.07 -28.16
CA LYS A 7 -4.96 2.81 -27.49
C LYS A 7 -3.43 2.68 -27.52
N GLN A 8 -2.79 3.09 -26.42
CA GLN A 8 -1.37 2.81 -26.21
C GLN A 8 -1.17 1.29 -26.42
N LYS A 9 -0.53 0.93 -27.53
CA LYS A 9 -0.06 -0.44 -27.79
C LYS A 9 1.03 -0.73 -26.76
N GLU A 10 0.65 -1.25 -25.62
CA GLU A 10 1.62 -1.84 -24.68
C GLU A 10 2.39 -2.90 -25.46
N GLY A 11 3.72 -2.74 -25.54
CA GLY A 11 4.57 -3.67 -26.28
C GLY A 11 4.48 -5.06 -25.67
N ILE A 12 4.67 -6.10 -26.48
CA ILE A 12 4.64 -7.51 -26.04
C ILE A 12 5.51 -7.72 -24.78
N GLY A 13 6.63 -7.00 -24.66
CA GLY A 13 7.51 -7.04 -23.50
C GLY A 13 6.85 -6.56 -22.21
N ALA A 14 6.01 -5.51 -22.24
CA ALA A 14 5.29 -5.03 -21.07
C ALA A 14 4.26 -6.08 -20.60
N ARG A 15 3.50 -6.65 -21.53
CA ARG A 15 2.50 -7.71 -21.21
C ARG A 15 3.14 -8.96 -20.61
N VAL A 16 4.33 -9.34 -21.09
CA VAL A 16 5.09 -10.47 -20.54
C VAL A 16 5.60 -10.14 -19.15
N ALA A 17 6.09 -8.91 -18.94
CA ALA A 17 6.54 -8.44 -17.62
C ALA A 17 5.38 -8.42 -16.61
N ASP A 18 4.20 -7.94 -16.99
CA ASP A 18 2.99 -7.95 -16.17
C ASP A 18 2.54 -9.37 -15.81
N TRP A 19 2.59 -10.28 -16.78
CA TRP A 19 2.24 -11.69 -16.55
C TRP A 19 3.23 -12.37 -15.59
N LEU A 20 4.54 -12.13 -15.77
CA LEU A 20 5.60 -12.64 -14.88
C LEU A 20 5.44 -12.04 -13.48
N PHE A 21 5.20 -10.73 -13.38
CA PHE A 21 4.95 -10.06 -12.12
C PHE A 21 3.76 -10.68 -11.38
N LYS A 22 2.62 -10.85 -12.06
CA LYS A 22 1.44 -11.49 -11.46
C LYS A 22 1.77 -12.86 -10.88
N LYS A 23 2.55 -13.69 -11.60
CA LYS A 23 2.95 -15.03 -11.14
C LYS A 23 3.91 -14.96 -9.94
N LEU A 24 4.92 -14.10 -10.02
CA LEU A 24 5.90 -13.91 -8.96
C LEU A 24 5.27 -13.28 -7.73
N TRP A 25 4.39 -12.28 -7.92
CA TRP A 25 3.69 -11.60 -6.84
C TRP A 25 2.76 -12.55 -6.07
N ILE A 26 2.01 -13.40 -6.78
CA ILE A 26 1.17 -14.42 -6.13
C ILE A 26 2.02 -15.39 -5.31
N TRP A 27 3.17 -15.83 -5.87
CA TRP A 27 4.08 -16.74 -5.17
C TRP A 27 4.75 -16.09 -3.97
N GLU A 28 5.19 -14.85 -4.11
CA GLU A 28 5.86 -14.07 -3.08
C GLU A 28 4.90 -13.68 -1.95
N SER A 29 3.70 -13.20 -2.29
CA SER A 29 2.70 -12.80 -1.30
C SER A 29 2.29 -13.98 -0.40
N CYS A 30 2.23 -15.20 -0.94
CA CYS A 30 1.93 -16.39 -0.13
C CYS A 30 3.04 -16.78 0.84
N ARG A 31 4.32 -16.47 0.53
CA ARG A 31 5.46 -16.86 1.37
C ARG A 31 5.76 -15.89 2.52
N ASN A 32 5.47 -14.61 2.32
CA ASN A 32 5.84 -13.54 3.26
C ASN A 32 4.75 -13.19 4.26
N ASP A 33 3.52 -13.62 4.02
CA ASP A 33 2.37 -13.18 4.79
C ASP A 33 2.53 -13.37 6.30
N ALA A 34 2.93 -14.55 6.74
CA ALA A 34 3.05 -14.83 8.18
C ALA A 34 4.05 -13.92 8.92
N LYS A 35 5.11 -13.43 8.23
CA LYS A 35 6.10 -12.51 8.82
C LYS A 35 5.57 -11.09 8.89
N VAL A 36 4.82 -10.68 7.88
CA VAL A 36 4.23 -9.35 7.77
C VAL A 36 2.95 -9.25 8.60
N ASP A 37 2.21 -10.34 8.75
CA ASP A 37 0.96 -10.41 9.51
C ASP A 37 1.12 -9.99 10.96
N MET A 38 2.27 -10.27 11.56
CA MET A 38 2.57 -9.76 12.90
C MET A 38 2.56 -8.23 12.95
N TYR A 39 3.14 -7.56 11.96
CA TYR A 39 3.17 -6.09 11.89
C TYR A 39 1.80 -5.52 11.49
N ARG A 40 1.05 -6.22 10.62
CA ARG A 40 -0.34 -5.87 10.32
C ARG A 40 -1.20 -5.93 11.57
N LYS A 41 -1.15 -7.01 12.32
CA LYS A 41 -1.87 -7.16 13.60
C LYS A 41 -1.56 -6.06 14.60
N MET A 42 -0.35 -5.51 14.56
CA MET A 42 0.10 -4.44 15.46
C MET A 42 -0.40 -3.06 15.01
N LEU A 43 -0.45 -2.80 13.71
CA LEU A 43 -0.72 -1.47 13.16
C LEU A 43 -2.16 -1.27 12.69
N TRP A 44 -2.83 -2.32 12.18
CA TRP A 44 -4.16 -2.22 11.58
C TRP A 44 -5.27 -1.77 12.55
N PRO A 45 -5.18 -2.01 13.87
CA PRO A 45 -6.11 -1.40 14.84
C PRO A 45 -6.13 0.13 14.84
N GLU A 46 -5.09 0.77 14.30
CA GLU A 46 -5.01 2.23 14.17
C GLU A 46 -5.76 2.77 12.93
N ILE A 47 -6.19 1.90 12.02
CA ILE A 47 -6.89 2.24 10.79
C ILE A 47 -8.37 2.46 11.11
N SER A 48 -8.92 3.61 10.73
CA SER A 48 -10.31 3.96 11.01
C SER A 48 -10.85 5.06 10.10
N GLY A 49 -12.16 5.20 10.08
CA GLY A 49 -12.85 6.29 9.39
C GLY A 49 -12.86 6.14 7.87
N ARG A 50 -12.63 7.23 7.14
CA ARG A 50 -12.41 7.20 5.69
C ARG A 50 -10.99 6.80 5.40
N VAL A 51 -10.80 5.67 4.73
CA VAL A 51 -9.48 5.07 4.45
C VAL A 51 -9.12 5.23 2.98
N LEU A 52 -7.89 5.64 2.71
CA LEU A 52 -7.27 5.59 1.38
C LEU A 52 -6.09 4.59 1.44
N ASP A 53 -6.18 3.52 0.66
CA ASP A 53 -5.12 2.50 0.53
C ASP A 53 -4.41 2.66 -0.82
N LEU A 54 -3.12 2.92 -0.78
CA LEU A 54 -2.29 3.11 -1.97
C LEU A 54 -1.61 1.81 -2.37
N GLY A 55 -1.93 1.35 -3.58
CA GLY A 55 -1.38 0.12 -4.12
C GLY A 55 -1.77 -1.12 -3.30
N PRO A 56 -3.07 -1.33 -3.00
CA PRO A 56 -3.51 -2.45 -2.15
C PRO A 56 -3.20 -3.81 -2.76
N GLY A 57 -2.92 -3.87 -4.06
CA GLY A 57 -2.73 -5.13 -4.76
C GLY A 57 -4.00 -5.98 -4.73
N PHE A 58 -3.95 -7.08 -3.99
CA PHE A 58 -5.12 -7.93 -3.74
C PHE A 58 -5.87 -7.58 -2.45
N ALA A 59 -5.47 -6.50 -1.76
CA ALA A 59 -6.03 -6.07 -0.48
C ALA A 59 -6.10 -7.17 0.59
N LYS A 60 -5.06 -7.99 0.71
CA LYS A 60 -4.95 -8.98 1.80
C LYS A 60 -5.03 -8.34 3.19
N SER A 61 -4.73 -7.06 3.27
CA SER A 61 -4.87 -6.24 4.47
C SER A 61 -6.27 -6.24 5.05
N LEU A 62 -7.31 -6.44 4.22
CA LEU A 62 -8.71 -6.42 4.64
C LEU A 62 -9.04 -7.52 5.64
N GLU A 63 -8.38 -8.68 5.55
CA GLU A 63 -8.55 -9.78 6.51
C GLU A 63 -8.29 -9.34 7.96
N PHE A 64 -7.43 -8.33 8.16
CA PHE A 64 -7.10 -7.80 9.49
C PHE A 64 -7.99 -6.64 9.93
N LEU A 65 -8.81 -6.11 9.03
CA LEU A 65 -9.72 -4.99 9.32
C LEU A 65 -11.13 -5.44 9.68
N CYS A 66 -11.56 -6.62 9.18
CA CYS A 66 -12.96 -7.01 9.16
C CYS A 66 -13.28 -8.29 9.93
N HIS A 67 -12.30 -9.01 10.49
CA HIS A 67 -12.56 -10.30 11.13
C HIS A 67 -12.56 -10.26 12.65
N THR A 68 -13.76 -10.42 13.20
CA THR A 68 -13.97 -11.24 14.39
C THR A 68 -14.01 -12.70 13.93
N THR A 69 -12.88 -13.40 13.84
CA THR A 69 -12.94 -14.85 13.72
C THR A 69 -13.39 -15.40 15.07
N ALA A 70 -14.44 -16.21 15.06
CA ALA A 70 -15.07 -16.79 16.25
C ALA A 70 -14.13 -17.60 17.16
N ASN A 71 -12.86 -17.75 16.81
CA ASN A 71 -11.87 -18.54 17.52
C ASN A 71 -10.65 -17.77 18.05
N ASP A 72 -10.51 -16.47 17.75
CA ASP A 72 -9.42 -15.66 18.32
C ASP A 72 -10.01 -14.39 18.95
N SER A 73 -10.38 -14.52 20.21
CA SER A 73 -10.99 -13.46 21.02
C SER A 73 -10.05 -12.29 21.36
N SER A 74 -8.82 -12.31 20.87
CA SER A 74 -7.79 -11.31 21.18
C SER A 74 -7.69 -10.17 20.15
N TYR A 75 -8.42 -10.24 19.01
CA TYR A 75 -8.28 -9.30 17.92
C TYR A 75 -9.64 -8.87 17.36
N VAL A 76 -10.13 -7.75 17.85
CA VAL A 76 -11.35 -7.11 17.33
C VAL A 76 -10.99 -5.74 16.79
N VAL A 77 -10.83 -5.63 15.47
CA VAL A 77 -11.08 -4.33 14.84
C VAL A 77 -12.58 -4.27 14.61
N ASP A 78 -13.26 -3.36 15.29
CA ASP A 78 -14.68 -3.12 15.08
C ASP A 78 -14.88 -2.59 13.64
N PRO A 79 -15.55 -3.31 12.72
CA PRO A 79 -15.82 -2.83 11.36
C PRO A 79 -16.62 -1.52 11.36
N ALA A 80 -17.35 -1.21 12.43
CA ALA A 80 -18.00 0.08 12.64
C ALA A 80 -17.02 1.27 12.67
N VAL A 81 -15.72 1.00 12.77
CA VAL A 81 -14.67 2.04 12.76
C VAL A 81 -14.32 2.51 11.35
N ILE A 82 -14.53 1.69 10.30
CA ILE A 82 -14.30 2.07 8.91
C ILE A 82 -15.60 2.54 8.27
N ARG A 83 -15.62 3.77 7.77
CA ARG A 83 -16.81 4.40 7.15
C ARG A 83 -16.82 4.27 5.63
N SER A 84 -15.66 4.29 5.01
CA SER A 84 -15.47 4.05 3.59
C SER A 84 -14.02 3.67 3.30
N TYR A 85 -13.81 2.94 2.21
CA TYR A 85 -12.48 2.50 1.79
C TYR A 85 -12.26 2.84 0.32
N THR A 86 -11.21 3.58 0.02
CA THR A 86 -10.77 3.89 -1.35
C THR A 86 -9.47 3.17 -1.64
N ALA A 87 -9.52 2.24 -2.57
CA ALA A 87 -8.39 1.44 -3.04
C ALA A 87 -7.81 2.09 -4.30
N LEU A 88 -6.69 2.78 -4.19
CA LEU A 88 -6.01 3.42 -5.32
C LEU A 88 -4.97 2.46 -5.91
N GLU A 89 -5.37 1.71 -6.95
CA GLU A 89 -4.54 0.66 -7.56
C GLU A 89 -4.23 0.99 -9.04
N PRO A 90 -2.96 1.18 -9.42
CA PRO A 90 -2.61 1.49 -10.80
C PRO A 90 -2.76 0.30 -11.77
N ASN A 91 -2.69 -0.94 -11.27
CA ASN A 91 -2.66 -2.14 -12.09
C ASN A 91 -4.04 -2.80 -12.25
N PRO A 92 -4.73 -2.63 -13.40
CA PRO A 92 -6.07 -3.18 -13.61
C PRO A 92 -6.12 -4.72 -13.62
N PHE A 93 -4.99 -5.41 -13.83
CA PHE A 93 -4.95 -6.89 -13.79
C PHE A 93 -5.17 -7.46 -12.39
N LEU A 94 -5.16 -6.62 -11.35
CA LEU A 94 -5.39 -7.03 -9.97
C LEU A 94 -6.85 -6.85 -9.52
N TYR A 95 -7.67 -6.13 -10.31
CA TYR A 95 -9.00 -5.69 -9.91
C TYR A 95 -9.97 -6.83 -9.60
N ASP A 96 -10.03 -7.89 -10.42
CA ASP A 96 -10.94 -9.01 -10.17
C ASP A 96 -10.70 -9.65 -8.80
N LYS A 97 -9.42 -9.80 -8.44
CA LYS A 97 -9.05 -10.38 -7.15
C LYS A 97 -9.20 -9.40 -6.01
N LEU A 98 -8.91 -8.11 -6.24
CA LEU A 98 -9.15 -7.04 -5.29
C LEU A 98 -10.63 -6.93 -4.96
N HIS A 99 -11.49 -6.90 -5.98
CA HIS A 99 -12.95 -6.90 -5.84
C HIS A 99 -13.42 -8.08 -5.00
N LYS A 100 -13.07 -9.30 -5.44
CA LYS A 100 -13.47 -10.52 -4.73
C LYS A 100 -13.02 -10.51 -3.26
N ASN A 101 -11.79 -10.12 -2.98
CA ASN A 101 -11.31 -10.05 -1.59
C ASN A 101 -12.07 -8.99 -0.77
N ALA A 102 -12.46 -7.87 -1.37
CA ALA A 102 -13.25 -6.86 -0.68
C ALA A 102 -14.65 -7.39 -0.34
N GLU A 103 -15.33 -8.04 -1.29
CA GLU A 103 -16.64 -8.67 -1.05
C GLU A 103 -16.56 -9.79 0.00
N ASP A 104 -15.57 -10.68 -0.11
CA ASP A 104 -15.33 -11.77 0.85
C ASP A 104 -15.09 -11.23 2.29
N ASN A 105 -14.67 -9.97 2.42
CA ASN A 105 -14.47 -9.27 3.69
C ASN A 105 -15.62 -8.31 4.06
N GLY A 106 -16.75 -8.38 3.39
CA GLY A 106 -17.98 -7.68 3.77
C GLY A 106 -18.07 -6.23 3.31
N PHE A 107 -17.28 -5.83 2.29
CA PHE A 107 -17.40 -4.51 1.67
C PHE A 107 -18.36 -4.51 0.48
N CYS A 108 -19.04 -3.38 0.26
CA CYS A 108 -19.81 -3.12 -0.95
C CYS A 108 -18.90 -2.45 -1.98
N VAL A 109 -18.54 -3.18 -3.05
CA VAL A 109 -17.56 -2.71 -4.03
C VAL A 109 -18.19 -1.86 -5.11
N SER A 110 -17.56 -0.72 -5.41
CA SER A 110 -17.87 0.14 -6.55
C SER A 110 -16.59 0.49 -7.30
N TYR A 111 -16.76 0.94 -8.55
CA TYR A 111 -15.64 1.41 -9.37
C TYR A 111 -15.88 2.86 -9.76
N ASP A 112 -14.82 3.65 -9.82
CA ASP A 112 -14.87 4.93 -10.50
C ASP A 112 -15.17 4.70 -11.99
N GLN A 113 -16.14 5.46 -12.55
CA GLN A 113 -16.60 5.33 -13.95
C GLN A 113 -15.47 5.44 -14.97
N LEU A 114 -14.36 6.11 -14.64
CA LEU A 114 -13.18 6.22 -15.48
C LEU A 114 -12.24 5.01 -15.38
N THR A 115 -12.46 4.13 -14.42
CA THR A 115 -11.56 3.01 -14.08
C THR A 115 -11.88 1.73 -14.84
N TYR A 116 -13.14 1.56 -15.27
CA TYR A 116 -13.60 0.33 -15.92
C TYR A 116 -13.79 0.54 -17.45
N PRO A 117 -13.27 -0.37 -18.30
CA PRO A 117 -13.58 -0.31 -19.73
C PRO A 117 -15.08 -0.58 -19.96
N GLU A 118 -15.69 0.22 -20.86
CA GLU A 118 -17.07 0.05 -21.28
C GLU A 118 -17.38 -1.40 -21.65
N GLY A 119 -18.34 -2.02 -20.99
CA GLY A 119 -18.84 -3.36 -21.32
C GLY A 119 -18.78 -4.41 -20.23
N ALA A 120 -18.14 -4.17 -19.09
CA ALA A 120 -18.26 -5.04 -17.93
C ALA A 120 -19.52 -4.61 -17.14
N GLY A 121 -20.67 -5.17 -17.54
CA GLY A 121 -21.93 -4.99 -16.83
C GLY A 121 -21.83 -5.62 -15.43
N LEU A 122 -21.52 -4.79 -14.46
CA LEU A 122 -21.76 -5.15 -13.06
C LEU A 122 -23.19 -4.67 -12.76
N ASP A 123 -24.05 -5.61 -12.48
CA ASP A 123 -25.38 -5.33 -11.93
C ASP A 123 -25.22 -4.56 -10.62
N MET A 124 -25.45 -3.25 -10.66
CA MET A 124 -25.42 -2.35 -9.50
C MET A 124 -26.65 -2.54 -8.60
N GLU A 125 -27.09 -3.78 -8.40
CA GLU A 125 -28.30 -4.12 -7.63
C GLU A 125 -27.95 -4.90 -6.35
N SER A 126 -27.11 -4.33 -5.46
CA SER A 126 -27.20 -4.68 -4.03
C SER A 126 -26.53 -3.63 -3.13
N THR A 127 -27.16 -2.50 -2.94
CA THR A 127 -26.92 -1.69 -1.74
C THR A 127 -27.52 -2.45 -0.55
N LYS A 128 -26.72 -3.28 0.09
CA LYS A 128 -27.04 -3.71 1.45
C LYS A 128 -26.69 -2.52 2.33
N ASP A 129 -27.69 -1.86 2.87
CA ASP A 129 -27.58 -0.62 3.67
C ASP A 129 -26.57 -0.68 4.85
N ASP A 130 -26.10 -1.89 5.18
CA ASP A 130 -25.19 -2.15 6.30
C ASP A 130 -23.74 -2.43 5.90
N MET A 131 -23.39 -2.41 4.59
CA MET A 131 -22.03 -2.72 4.13
C MET A 131 -21.17 -1.44 3.95
N VAL A 132 -19.89 -1.54 4.32
CA VAL A 132 -18.93 -0.44 4.15
C VAL A 132 -18.63 -0.23 2.65
N PRO A 133 -18.78 1.00 2.11
CA PRO A 133 -18.44 1.29 0.72
C PRO A 133 -16.94 1.08 0.44
N PHE A 134 -16.63 0.35 -0.64
CA PHE A 134 -15.28 0.09 -1.13
C PHE A 134 -15.16 0.56 -2.58
N ASN A 135 -14.39 1.61 -2.83
CA ASN A 135 -14.24 2.19 -4.16
C ASN A 135 -12.87 1.85 -4.76
N ILE A 136 -12.85 1.16 -5.90
CA ILE A 136 -11.62 0.86 -6.65
C ILE A 136 -11.39 1.99 -7.66
N VAL A 137 -10.26 2.68 -7.50
CA VAL A 137 -9.85 3.82 -8.32
C VAL A 137 -8.52 3.53 -8.99
N ARG A 138 -8.41 3.80 -10.30
CA ARG A 138 -7.16 3.66 -11.03
C ARG A 138 -6.31 4.92 -10.90
N GLY A 139 -5.05 4.78 -10.42
CA GLY A 139 -4.14 5.91 -10.36
C GLY A 139 -3.00 5.75 -9.38
N THR A 140 -2.26 6.84 -9.20
CA THR A 140 -1.14 6.95 -8.25
C THR A 140 -1.19 8.33 -7.58
N LEU A 141 -0.37 8.53 -6.53
CA LEU A 141 -0.23 9.83 -5.85
C LEU A 141 1.12 10.51 -6.09
N ASP A 142 1.93 10.03 -7.02
CA ASP A 142 3.27 10.57 -7.28
C ASP A 142 3.30 11.81 -8.19
N ASP A 143 2.14 12.26 -8.66
CA ASP A 143 1.97 13.48 -9.45
C ASP A 143 0.65 14.16 -9.05
N GLU A 144 0.77 15.30 -8.36
CA GLU A 144 -0.38 16.06 -7.84
C GLU A 144 -1.40 16.42 -8.94
N SER A 145 -0.93 16.70 -10.15
CA SER A 145 -1.79 17.07 -11.29
C SER A 145 -2.58 15.88 -11.86
N LYS A 146 -2.28 14.67 -11.46
CA LYS A 146 -2.87 13.42 -11.96
C LYS A 146 -3.58 12.62 -10.88
N ILE A 147 -3.77 13.18 -9.69
CA ILE A 147 -4.56 12.53 -8.65
C ILE A 147 -5.99 12.37 -9.18
N PRO A 148 -6.54 11.14 -9.19
CA PRO A 148 -7.89 10.90 -9.67
C PRO A 148 -8.92 11.73 -8.89
N GLN A 149 -9.94 12.26 -9.60
CA GLN A 149 -10.98 13.07 -8.97
C GLN A 149 -11.72 12.32 -7.86
N ALA A 150 -11.98 11.03 -8.03
CA ALA A 150 -12.61 10.19 -7.01
C ALA A 150 -11.80 10.11 -5.69
N VAL A 151 -10.46 10.22 -5.75
CA VAL A 151 -9.60 10.32 -4.55
C VAL A 151 -9.76 11.69 -3.91
N LEU A 152 -9.82 12.76 -4.69
CA LEU A 152 -10.04 14.13 -4.19
C LEU A 152 -11.41 14.28 -3.55
N ASP A 153 -12.45 13.71 -4.16
CA ASP A 153 -13.83 13.72 -3.65
C ASP A 153 -13.98 12.94 -2.33
N GLY A 154 -13.16 11.89 -2.14
CA GLY A 154 -13.10 11.13 -0.89
C GLY A 154 -12.37 11.86 0.25
N ALA A 155 -11.58 12.89 -0.07
CA ALA A 155 -10.82 13.63 0.95
C ALA A 155 -11.73 14.57 1.78
N PRO A 156 -11.33 14.95 3.00
CA PRO A 156 -10.12 14.52 3.70
C PRO A 156 -10.28 13.12 4.32
N TYR A 157 -9.21 12.32 4.26
CA TYR A 157 -9.18 10.97 4.82
C TYR A 157 -8.81 10.96 6.31
N ASP A 158 -9.38 10.03 7.06
CA ASP A 158 -9.01 9.77 8.46
C ASP A 158 -7.69 8.98 8.52
N THR A 159 -7.54 8.03 7.62
CA THR A 159 -6.35 7.19 7.51
C THR A 159 -5.91 7.03 6.06
N VAL A 160 -4.62 7.16 5.81
CA VAL A 160 -3.98 6.69 4.58
C VAL A 160 -3.13 5.48 4.92
N LEU A 161 -3.15 4.47 4.05
CA LEU A 161 -2.44 3.21 4.25
C LEU A 161 -1.51 2.92 3.07
N THR A 162 -0.32 2.38 3.35
CA THR A 162 0.52 1.73 2.34
C THR A 162 1.10 0.43 2.87
N SER A 163 1.11 -0.60 2.02
CA SER A 163 1.73 -1.88 2.31
C SER A 163 2.50 -2.35 1.07
N PHE A 164 3.82 -2.13 1.06
CA PHE A 164 4.73 -2.45 -0.04
C PHE A 164 4.44 -1.69 -1.35
N SER A 165 3.95 -0.47 -1.28
CA SER A 165 3.65 0.38 -2.43
C SER A 165 4.64 1.53 -2.61
N MET A 166 5.18 2.11 -1.54
CA MET A 166 6.16 3.21 -1.62
C MET A 166 7.47 2.82 -2.31
N CYS A 167 7.79 1.54 -2.38
CA CYS A 167 8.94 1.05 -3.13
C CYS A 167 8.74 1.15 -4.64
N THR A 168 7.50 1.20 -5.15
CA THR A 168 7.16 1.22 -6.58
C THR A 168 6.79 2.60 -7.12
N VAL A 169 6.32 3.52 -6.28
CA VAL A 169 5.95 4.88 -6.73
C VAL A 169 7.14 5.57 -7.39
N ARG A 170 6.88 6.41 -8.39
CA ARG A 170 7.93 7.09 -9.15
C ARG A 170 8.65 8.15 -8.30
N ASP A 171 7.88 8.93 -7.56
CA ASP A 171 8.37 10.01 -6.68
C ASP A 171 7.80 9.82 -5.26
N PRO A 172 8.57 9.21 -4.34
CA PRO A 172 8.10 8.96 -2.99
C PRO A 172 7.95 10.24 -2.14
N GLU A 173 8.75 11.26 -2.38
CA GLU A 173 8.66 12.55 -1.68
C GLU A 173 7.37 13.28 -2.08
N ALA A 174 7.06 13.34 -3.38
CA ALA A 174 5.79 13.89 -3.87
C ALA A 174 4.60 13.08 -3.34
N THR A 175 4.71 11.75 -3.32
CA THR A 175 3.66 10.88 -2.78
C THR A 175 3.39 11.19 -1.31
N VAL A 176 4.41 11.31 -0.46
CA VAL A 176 4.23 11.65 0.97
C VAL A 176 3.61 13.03 1.13
N LYS A 177 4.04 14.04 0.35
CA LYS A 177 3.43 15.36 0.34
C LYS A 177 1.93 15.29 0.02
N ASN A 178 1.55 14.51 -0.98
CA ASN A 178 0.15 14.34 -1.38
C ASN A 178 -0.64 13.55 -0.33
N ILE A 179 -0.04 12.55 0.35
CA ILE A 179 -0.65 11.88 1.50
C ILE A 179 -0.99 12.90 2.60
N VAL A 180 -0.01 13.75 2.95
CA VAL A 180 -0.25 14.79 3.98
C VAL A 180 -1.39 15.72 3.57
N SER A 181 -1.45 16.15 2.30
CA SER A 181 -2.50 17.05 1.83
C SER A 181 -3.90 16.42 1.94
N LEU A 182 -4.03 15.13 1.61
CA LEU A 182 -5.29 14.39 1.59
C LEU A 182 -5.78 13.97 2.99
N LEU A 183 -4.91 13.92 3.99
CA LEU A 183 -5.29 13.62 5.36
C LEU A 183 -6.02 14.79 6.02
N LYS A 184 -7.01 14.48 6.86
CA LYS A 184 -7.59 15.48 7.76
C LYS A 184 -6.57 15.93 8.83
N PRO A 185 -6.75 17.11 9.47
CA PRO A 185 -5.98 17.47 10.65
C PRO A 185 -6.05 16.38 11.73
N GLY A 186 -4.91 15.92 12.23
CA GLY A 186 -4.80 14.81 13.18
C GLY A 186 -5.03 13.41 12.56
N GLY A 187 -5.22 13.30 11.24
CA GLY A 187 -5.31 12.02 10.52
C GLY A 187 -3.99 11.24 10.54
N LYS A 188 -4.06 9.96 10.23
CA LYS A 188 -2.93 9.04 10.34
C LYS A 188 -2.50 8.49 8.99
N TYR A 189 -1.19 8.36 8.81
CA TYR A 189 -0.60 7.56 7.76
C TYR A 189 0.02 6.31 8.38
N VAL A 190 -0.48 5.13 8.01
CA VAL A 190 -0.03 3.82 8.49
C VAL A 190 0.73 3.13 7.37
N PHE A 191 1.92 2.60 7.64
CA PHE A 191 2.75 2.03 6.58
C PHE A 191 3.55 0.81 7.01
N ILE A 192 3.74 -0.11 6.06
CA ILE A 192 4.70 -1.22 6.10
C ILE A 192 5.42 -1.26 4.75
N GLU A 193 6.74 -1.02 4.73
CA GLU A 193 7.46 -0.85 3.47
C GLU A 193 8.81 -1.57 3.44
N HIS A 194 9.19 -2.07 2.26
CA HIS A 194 10.56 -2.50 2.02
C HIS A 194 11.51 -1.30 1.99
N VAL A 195 12.67 -1.45 2.61
CA VAL A 195 13.66 -0.37 2.71
C VAL A 195 15.08 -0.83 2.40
N LEU A 196 15.96 0.12 2.14
CA LEU A 196 17.40 -0.12 2.19
C LEU A 196 17.79 -0.58 3.60
N GLN A 197 18.80 -1.42 3.72
CA GLN A 197 19.39 -1.75 5.02
C GLN A 197 19.63 -0.46 5.82
N PRO A 198 18.95 -0.28 6.96
CA PRO A 198 19.12 0.91 7.78
C PRO A 198 20.54 0.98 8.34
N ASP A 199 21.02 2.21 8.61
CA ASP A 199 22.38 2.41 9.09
C ASP A 199 22.58 1.81 10.50
N VAL A 200 23.82 1.51 10.84
CA VAL A 200 24.19 1.10 12.19
C VAL A 200 24.04 2.27 13.14
N GLY A 201 23.38 2.06 14.27
CA GLY A 201 23.11 3.11 15.24
C GLY A 201 21.92 4.02 14.88
N ASP A 202 21.14 3.69 13.86
CA ASP A 202 19.87 4.35 13.61
C ASP A 202 18.91 4.05 14.79
N PRO A 203 18.39 5.07 15.49
CA PRO A 203 17.57 4.89 16.69
C PRO A 203 16.23 4.19 16.41
N HIS A 204 15.81 4.15 15.15
CA HIS A 204 14.56 3.48 14.72
C HIS A 204 14.77 2.01 14.39
N VAL A 205 15.98 1.46 14.59
CA VAL A 205 16.28 0.09 14.21
C VAL A 205 16.31 -0.84 15.41
N ILE A 206 15.53 -1.91 15.33
CA ILE A 206 15.73 -3.05 16.23
C ILE A 206 16.97 -3.81 15.71
N GLU A 207 18.08 -3.66 16.41
CA GLU A 207 19.36 -4.24 16.00
C GLU A 207 19.39 -5.76 16.19
N ASP A 208 19.79 -6.45 15.13
CA ASP A 208 20.38 -7.76 15.21
C ASP A 208 21.89 -7.62 14.91
N ASN A 209 22.70 -7.81 15.93
CA ASN A 209 24.16 -7.60 15.90
C ASN A 209 24.93 -8.53 14.95
N ASN A 210 24.27 -9.48 14.29
CA ASN A 210 24.88 -10.50 13.45
C ASN A 210 24.83 -10.19 11.94
N VAL A 211 24.29 -9.04 11.54
CA VAL A 211 24.14 -8.69 10.11
C VAL A 211 25.24 -7.73 9.67
N ASN A 212 25.99 -8.10 8.65
CA ASN A 212 26.90 -7.16 7.98
C ASN A 212 26.10 -6.14 7.13
N VAL A 213 25.62 -5.08 7.78
CA VAL A 213 24.77 -4.03 7.20
C VAL A 213 25.37 -3.42 5.94
N LYS A 214 26.69 -3.09 5.98
CA LYS A 214 27.38 -2.48 4.83
C LYS A 214 27.43 -3.40 3.61
N PHE A 215 27.62 -4.69 3.84
CA PHE A 215 27.60 -5.68 2.76
C PHE A 215 26.21 -5.77 2.14
N TRP A 216 25.16 -5.94 2.94
CA TRP A 216 23.81 -6.10 2.44
C TRP A 216 23.26 -4.82 1.78
N ALA A 217 23.58 -3.65 2.30
CA ALA A 217 23.23 -2.38 1.65
C ALA A 217 23.87 -2.26 0.26
N ARG A 218 25.17 -2.59 0.13
CA ARG A 218 25.85 -2.61 -1.19
C ARG A 218 25.26 -3.66 -2.12
N PHE A 219 24.92 -4.81 -1.60
CA PHE A 219 24.27 -5.89 -2.37
C PHE A 219 22.90 -5.44 -2.89
N GLN A 220 22.07 -4.81 -2.05
CA GLN A 220 20.79 -4.23 -2.49
C GLN A 220 20.98 -3.20 -3.61
N MET A 221 21.97 -2.31 -3.47
CA MET A 221 22.29 -1.32 -4.51
C MET A 221 22.69 -1.99 -5.82
N PHE A 222 23.50 -3.04 -5.75
CA PHE A 222 23.97 -3.78 -6.92
C PHE A 222 22.84 -4.51 -7.65
N ILE A 223 21.93 -5.18 -6.92
CA ILE A 223 20.84 -5.96 -7.54
C ILE A 223 19.63 -5.11 -7.90
N ASN A 224 19.48 -3.91 -7.36
CA ASN A 224 18.30 -3.06 -7.53
C ASN A 224 17.92 -2.80 -9.01
N PRO A 225 18.85 -2.57 -9.97
CA PRO A 225 18.49 -2.40 -11.37
C PRO A 225 17.77 -3.62 -11.96
N LEU A 226 18.25 -4.82 -11.64
CA LEU A 226 17.61 -6.07 -12.06
C LEU A 226 16.30 -6.29 -11.31
N TRP A 227 16.28 -6.00 -9.99
CA TRP A 227 15.10 -6.12 -9.17
C TRP A 227 13.95 -5.23 -9.65
N LYS A 228 14.22 -4.00 -10.09
CA LYS A 228 13.21 -3.12 -10.69
C LYS A 228 12.48 -3.73 -11.88
N ILE A 229 13.18 -4.51 -12.69
CA ILE A 229 12.56 -5.18 -13.85
C ILE A 229 11.67 -6.33 -13.38
N ILE A 230 12.17 -7.17 -12.49
CA ILE A 230 11.47 -8.36 -11.98
C ILE A 230 10.34 -7.97 -11.03
N GLY A 231 10.58 -6.98 -10.17
CA GLY A 231 9.67 -6.48 -9.14
C GLY A 231 8.74 -5.36 -9.61
N HIS A 232 8.54 -5.21 -10.92
CA HIS A 232 7.61 -4.26 -11.53
C HIS A 232 7.76 -2.81 -11.02
N GLY A 233 9.00 -2.33 -11.02
CA GLY A 233 9.34 -0.99 -10.56
C GLY A 233 9.71 -0.90 -9.07
N CYS A 234 9.67 -1.99 -8.32
CA CYS A 234 10.05 -2.00 -6.91
C CYS A 234 11.53 -1.64 -6.72
N HIS A 235 11.79 -0.65 -5.87
CA HIS A 235 13.12 -0.22 -5.45
C HIS A 235 13.41 -0.71 -4.03
N ILE A 236 14.28 -1.70 -3.88
CA ILE A 236 14.67 -2.24 -2.57
C ILE A 236 15.77 -1.41 -1.86
N ASN A 237 16.17 -0.30 -2.47
CA ASN A 237 17.25 0.55 -1.97
C ASN A 237 16.75 1.94 -1.52
N ARG A 238 15.46 2.09 -1.24
CA ARG A 238 14.88 3.34 -0.74
C ARG A 238 14.94 3.42 0.77
N ARG A 239 15.14 4.63 1.29
CA ARG A 239 15.06 4.96 2.73
C ARG A 239 13.67 5.49 3.06
N THR A 240 12.65 4.67 2.81
CA THR A 240 11.23 5.10 2.89
C THR A 240 10.88 5.64 4.27
N GLY A 241 11.32 5.01 5.36
CA GLY A 241 11.09 5.52 6.71
C GLY A 241 11.63 6.95 6.91
N ASN A 242 12.85 7.21 6.43
CA ASN A 242 13.45 8.56 6.49
C ASN A 242 12.72 9.57 5.59
N ILE A 243 12.26 9.15 4.40
CA ILE A 243 11.48 10.02 3.50
C ILE A 243 10.20 10.45 4.21
N ILE A 244 9.48 9.51 4.83
CA ILE A 244 8.27 9.80 5.59
C ILE A 244 8.59 10.72 6.77
N ALA A 245 9.60 10.39 7.57
CA ALA A 245 9.94 11.14 8.78
C ALA A 245 10.39 12.58 8.51
N ASN A 246 11.05 12.82 7.36
CA ASN A 246 11.55 14.15 6.99
C ASN A 246 10.52 15.01 6.24
N ALA A 247 9.36 14.48 5.91
CA ALA A 247 8.32 15.27 5.26
C ALA A 247 7.69 16.26 6.24
N SER A 248 7.31 17.43 5.74
CA SER A 248 6.61 18.45 6.53
C SER A 248 5.14 18.11 6.75
N GLY A 249 4.54 18.66 7.82
CA GLY A 249 3.12 18.52 8.14
C GLY A 249 2.79 17.37 9.08
N TRP A 250 3.80 16.69 9.63
CA TRP A 250 3.63 15.70 10.68
C TRP A 250 3.77 16.30 12.08
N ALA A 251 2.81 16.03 12.96
CA ALA A 251 2.94 16.28 14.38
C ALA A 251 3.86 15.27 15.06
N SER A 252 3.85 14.03 14.57
CA SER A 252 4.74 12.96 15.03
C SER A 252 4.88 11.89 13.95
N VAL A 253 6.06 11.26 13.91
CA VAL A 253 6.31 10.03 13.12
C VAL A 253 6.94 9.02 14.07
N ASP A 254 6.23 7.94 14.30
CA ASP A 254 6.70 6.80 15.09
C ASP A 254 6.86 5.60 14.17
N TYR A 255 8.09 5.17 13.94
CA TYR A 255 8.36 4.04 13.07
C TYR A 255 9.54 3.21 13.55
N THR A 256 9.52 1.96 13.17
CA THR A 256 10.57 1.00 13.46
C THR A 256 11.05 0.36 12.17
N SER A 257 12.35 0.18 12.04
CA SER A 257 12.97 -0.61 10.99
C SER A 257 13.48 -1.93 11.58
N VAL A 258 13.17 -3.03 10.92
CA VAL A 258 13.60 -4.37 11.33
C VAL A 258 14.48 -5.00 10.27
N ARG A 259 15.51 -5.70 10.74
CA ARG A 259 16.41 -6.53 9.93
C ARG A 259 16.12 -7.99 10.24
N PRO A 260 15.13 -8.61 9.61
CA PRO A 260 14.86 -10.02 9.89
C PRO A 260 16.07 -10.87 9.48
N VAL A 261 16.54 -11.73 10.38
CA VAL A 261 17.75 -12.56 10.17
C VAL A 261 17.40 -13.96 9.67
N ILE A 262 16.13 -14.27 9.56
CA ILE A 262 15.59 -15.62 9.45
C ILE A 262 15.97 -16.30 8.13
N ASP A 263 16.06 -15.54 7.03
CA ASP A 263 16.39 -16.06 5.71
C ASP A 263 17.06 -15.00 4.79
N LEU A 264 17.54 -15.45 3.63
CA LEU A 264 18.19 -14.59 2.64
C LEU A 264 17.30 -13.45 2.18
N GLN A 265 16.02 -13.70 1.98
CA GLN A 265 15.07 -12.72 1.51
C GLN A 265 14.87 -11.58 2.52
N SER A 266 14.71 -11.91 3.79
CA SER A 266 14.60 -10.94 4.87
C SER A 266 15.86 -10.07 5.00
N ARG A 267 17.03 -10.60 4.68
CA ARG A 267 18.29 -9.84 4.65
C ARG A 267 18.37 -8.88 3.47
N ILE A 268 17.74 -9.22 2.33
CA ILE A 268 17.72 -8.38 1.12
C ILE A 268 16.60 -7.33 1.20
N MET A 269 15.54 -7.60 1.94
CA MET A 269 14.36 -6.72 2.02
C MET A 269 13.97 -6.46 3.48
N PRO A 270 14.76 -5.67 4.22
CA PRO A 270 14.35 -5.21 5.54
C PRO A 270 13.10 -4.36 5.44
N LEU A 271 12.37 -4.24 6.55
CA LEU A 271 11.10 -3.54 6.62
C LEU A 271 11.22 -2.30 7.51
N SER A 272 10.52 -1.23 7.12
CA SER A 272 10.14 -0.14 8.00
C SER A 272 8.63 -0.10 8.11
N PHE A 273 8.12 0.04 9.32
CA PHE A 273 6.69 0.12 9.57
C PHE A 273 6.40 1.10 10.70
N GLY A 274 5.25 1.76 10.63
CA GLY A 274 4.92 2.76 11.63
C GLY A 274 3.70 3.59 11.31
N ILE A 275 3.56 4.68 12.06
CA ILE A 275 2.45 5.62 11.99
C ILE A 275 2.99 7.03 12.00
N ALA A 276 2.59 7.84 11.03
CA ALA A 276 2.76 9.28 11.05
C ALA A 276 1.40 9.95 11.32
N LYS A 277 1.37 10.96 12.21
CA LYS A 277 0.17 11.74 12.53
C LYS A 277 0.31 13.14 11.96
N LYS A 278 -0.67 13.57 11.16
CA LYS A 278 -0.73 14.93 10.65
C LYS A 278 -0.95 15.93 11.78
N GLU A 279 -0.34 17.11 11.66
CA GLU A 279 -0.59 18.23 12.55
C GLU A 279 -2.10 18.53 12.66
N LYS A 280 -2.54 18.87 13.87
CA LYS A 280 -3.86 19.45 14.06
C LYS A 280 -3.78 20.89 13.56
N GLY A 281 -4.59 21.25 12.56
CA GLY A 281 -4.69 22.66 12.16
C GLY A 281 -4.96 23.53 13.39
N GLN A 282 -4.37 24.73 13.39
CA GLN A 282 -4.67 25.77 14.38
C GLN A 282 -6.10 26.26 14.20
#